data_05d36d9301ae0da3e68b7dc3d67781e0
#
_entry.id   05d36d9301ae0da3e68b7dc3d67781e0
#
_cell.length_a   1.000
_cell.length_b   1.000
_cell.length_c   1.000
_cell.angle_alpha   90.00
_cell.angle_beta   90.00
_cell.angle_gamma   90.00
#
_symmetry.space_group_name_H-M   'P 1'
#
loop_
_entity.id
_entity.type
_entity.pdbx_description
1 polymer ?
#
loop_
_entity_poly.entity_id
_entity_poly.type
_entity_poly.pdbx_seq_one_letter_code
_entity_poly.pdbx_strand_id
1 'polypeptide(L)'
;AIGNAIETRGSFPSVSLLESFCTMVFRLYECVAKKSCSEEYIFSEELPEKKREDHYHDETTSKIYQILKTIENAKEQFQKDWKIRVVFLAYSYSRFEESLAADFQKILEGEKMDAYLLPVPYGFKNVKGELRERIYEGKIFQKKYQILDYESLNLQSLQADILVTPVAFDYVNPVFSLDPFYDTNRIKEFTPNLIYYPDFIVKRAKEGEEKSLYNQRYYIPLPGIAHCDFTILPKEDMLKGYLHYWRKNVFSQANVESYE
;
A
#
# COMPACT_ATOMS: atom_id res chain seq x y z
N ALA A 1 -14.18 8.45 -3.23
CA ALA A 1 -12.96 7.64 -3.12
C ALA A 1 -12.30 7.39 -4.48
N ILE A 2 -13.03 6.82 -5.47
CA ILE A 2 -12.47 6.51 -6.82
C ILE A 2 -12.03 7.79 -7.54
N GLY A 3 -12.81 8.87 -7.50
CA GLY A 3 -12.48 10.16 -8.12
C GLY A 3 -11.16 10.74 -7.61
N ASN A 4 -10.96 10.80 -6.30
CA ASN A 4 -9.72 11.29 -5.70
C ASN A 4 -8.51 10.42 -6.08
N ALA A 5 -8.69 9.10 -6.15
CA ALA A 5 -7.63 8.19 -6.57
C ALA A 5 -7.22 8.40 -8.04
N ILE A 6 -8.16 8.74 -8.91
CA ILE A 6 -7.92 9.05 -10.33
C ILE A 6 -7.20 10.40 -10.48
N GLU A 7 -7.67 11.45 -9.82
CA GLU A 7 -7.06 12.78 -9.87
C GLU A 7 -5.60 12.77 -9.37
N THR A 8 -5.35 12.02 -8.29
CA THR A 8 -4.04 12.01 -7.67
C THR A 8 -3.02 11.12 -8.38
N ARG A 9 -3.46 10.08 -9.11
CA ARG A 9 -2.57 9.17 -9.84
C ARG A 9 -2.32 9.54 -11.30
N GLY A 10 -3.05 10.53 -11.82
CA GLY A 10 -2.80 11.08 -13.16
C GLY A 10 -2.90 10.08 -14.31
N SER A 11 -3.69 9.00 -14.18
CA SER A 11 -3.86 8.05 -15.27
C SER A 11 -4.92 8.56 -16.26
N PHE A 12 -4.51 8.96 -17.44
CA PHE A 12 -5.34 9.49 -18.52
C PHE A 12 -6.54 8.61 -18.90
N PRO A 13 -6.44 7.27 -19.01
CA PRO A 13 -7.58 6.42 -19.34
C PRO A 13 -8.69 6.48 -18.29
N SER A 14 -8.33 6.64 -17.01
CA SER A 14 -9.27 6.69 -15.90
C SER A 14 -10.03 8.02 -15.82
N VAL A 15 -9.45 9.13 -16.28
CA VAL A 15 -10.13 10.44 -16.35
C VAL A 15 -11.24 10.40 -17.40
N SER A 16 -10.96 9.87 -18.59
CA SER A 16 -11.96 9.71 -19.66
C SER A 16 -13.14 8.81 -19.24
N LEU A 17 -12.86 7.75 -18.46
CA LEU A 17 -13.90 6.89 -17.88
C LEU A 17 -14.75 7.61 -16.84
N LEU A 18 -14.13 8.43 -15.98
CA LEU A 18 -14.84 9.23 -14.99
C LEU A 18 -15.75 10.28 -15.66
N GLU A 19 -15.25 10.96 -16.69
CA GLU A 19 -16.02 11.91 -17.49
C GLU A 19 -17.23 11.22 -18.16
N SER A 20 -17.03 10.06 -18.75
CA SER A 20 -18.09 9.25 -19.35
C SER A 20 -19.12 8.83 -18.30
N PHE A 21 -18.69 8.41 -17.12
CA PHE A 21 -19.57 8.07 -16.01
C PHE A 21 -20.38 9.27 -15.52
N CYS A 22 -19.74 10.42 -15.28
CA CYS A 22 -20.41 11.65 -14.87
C CYS A 22 -21.45 12.09 -15.92
N THR A 23 -21.11 12.03 -17.20
CA THR A 23 -22.01 12.36 -18.30
C THR A 23 -23.23 11.44 -18.31
N MET A 24 -23.07 10.14 -18.05
CA MET A 24 -24.19 9.20 -18.00
C MET A 24 -25.07 9.39 -16.79
N VAL A 25 -24.49 9.64 -15.60
CA VAL A 25 -25.25 9.95 -14.38
C VAL A 25 -26.07 11.25 -14.60
N PHE A 26 -25.48 12.25 -15.24
CA PHE A 26 -26.18 13.48 -15.58
C PHE A 26 -27.34 13.24 -16.55
N ARG A 27 -27.15 12.45 -17.59
CA ARG A 27 -28.22 12.07 -18.53
C ARG A 27 -29.34 11.29 -17.85
N LEU A 28 -29.00 10.39 -16.92
CA LEU A 28 -30.01 9.69 -16.10
C LEU A 28 -30.82 10.67 -15.25
N TYR A 29 -30.11 11.60 -14.58
CA TYR A 29 -30.76 12.65 -13.80
C TYR A 29 -31.74 13.52 -14.68
N GLU A 30 -31.28 13.94 -15.87
CA GLU A 30 -32.14 14.68 -16.80
C GLU A 30 -33.38 13.87 -17.22
N CYS A 31 -33.25 12.57 -17.45
CA CYS A 31 -34.38 11.70 -17.78
C CYS A 31 -35.38 11.61 -16.64
N VAL A 32 -34.89 11.44 -15.39
CA VAL A 32 -35.73 11.39 -14.19
C VAL A 32 -36.39 12.75 -13.93
N ALA A 33 -35.61 13.83 -14.05
CA ALA A 33 -36.11 15.20 -13.85
C ALA A 33 -37.15 15.60 -14.91
N LYS A 34 -36.94 15.24 -16.19
CA LYS A 34 -37.91 15.47 -17.28
C LYS A 34 -39.20 14.68 -17.05
N LYS A 35 -39.13 13.47 -16.50
CA LYS A 35 -40.32 12.69 -16.12
C LYS A 35 -41.10 13.40 -15.02
N SER A 36 -40.44 13.97 -14.02
CA SER A 36 -41.08 14.77 -12.97
C SER A 36 -41.71 16.07 -13.50
N CYS A 37 -41.06 16.72 -14.47
CA CYS A 37 -41.61 17.91 -15.11
C CYS A 37 -42.74 17.62 -16.11
N SER A 38 -42.75 16.47 -16.76
CA SER A 38 -43.78 16.10 -17.72
C SER A 38 -45.09 15.70 -17.08
N GLU A 39 -45.08 15.28 -15.83
CA GLU A 39 -46.33 15.06 -15.06
C GLU A 39 -47.11 16.35 -14.77
N GLU A 40 -46.43 17.51 -14.70
CA GLU A 40 -47.09 18.82 -14.55
C GLU A 40 -47.59 19.43 -15.87
N TYR A 41 -47.08 18.98 -17.04
CA TYR A 41 -47.39 19.61 -18.35
C TYR A 41 -48.33 18.80 -19.25
N ILE A 42 -48.72 17.56 -18.89
CA ILE A 42 -49.58 16.71 -19.73
C ILE A 42 -51.02 16.70 -19.20
N PHE A 43 -51.67 17.86 -19.16
CA PHE A 43 -53.14 17.93 -19.02
C PHE A 43 -53.87 18.26 -20.32
N SER A 44 -53.22 18.17 -21.47
CA SER A 44 -53.85 18.41 -22.76
C SER A 44 -53.22 17.66 -23.90
N GLU A 45 -53.49 16.36 -24.00
CA GLU A 45 -53.62 15.67 -25.28
C GLU A 45 -53.89 14.17 -25.09
N GLU A 46 -54.97 13.71 -25.71
CA GLU A 46 -55.55 12.37 -25.61
C GLU A 46 -54.68 11.30 -26.26
N LEU A 47 -53.83 10.61 -25.45
CA LEU A 47 -53.25 9.29 -25.82
C LEU A 47 -53.52 8.31 -24.66
N PRO A 48 -53.86 7.03 -24.94
CA PRO A 48 -54.18 6.05 -23.92
C PRO A 48 -52.97 5.83 -23.00
N GLU A 49 -53.20 6.02 -21.68
CA GLU A 49 -52.19 5.95 -20.59
C GLU A 49 -51.32 4.70 -20.67
N LYS A 50 -51.89 3.57 -21.02
CA LYS A 50 -51.18 2.27 -21.08
C LYS A 50 -50.05 2.21 -22.10
N LYS A 51 -50.14 2.90 -23.24
CA LYS A 51 -49.05 2.95 -24.24
C LYS A 51 -47.93 3.91 -23.85
N ARG A 52 -48.20 4.90 -23.01
CA ARG A 52 -47.19 5.85 -22.52
C ARG A 52 -46.31 5.21 -21.45
N GLU A 53 -46.90 4.49 -20.50
CA GLU A 53 -46.16 3.81 -19.43
C GLU A 53 -45.24 2.74 -19.98
N ASP A 54 -45.70 1.92 -20.94
CA ASP A 54 -44.87 0.86 -21.54
C ASP A 54 -43.67 1.43 -22.32
N HIS A 55 -43.87 2.54 -23.05
CA HIS A 55 -42.79 3.16 -23.84
C HIS A 55 -41.75 3.88 -22.94
N TYR A 56 -42.18 4.56 -21.90
CA TYR A 56 -41.28 5.22 -20.94
C TYR A 56 -40.55 4.20 -20.06
N HIS A 57 -41.18 3.09 -19.71
CA HIS A 57 -40.59 2.05 -18.93
C HIS A 57 -39.48 1.34 -19.74
N ASP A 58 -39.72 1.08 -21.03
CA ASP A 58 -38.77 0.46 -21.92
C ASP A 58 -37.54 1.37 -22.18
N GLU A 59 -37.72 2.65 -22.43
CA GLU A 59 -36.65 3.62 -22.66
C GLU A 59 -35.80 3.83 -21.37
N THR A 60 -36.43 3.95 -20.23
CA THR A 60 -35.74 4.12 -18.95
C THR A 60 -34.99 2.85 -18.59
N THR A 61 -35.57 1.69 -18.78
CA THR A 61 -34.93 0.36 -18.54
C THR A 61 -33.74 0.17 -19.47
N SER A 62 -33.88 0.53 -20.75
CA SER A 62 -32.79 0.47 -21.71
C SER A 62 -31.61 1.38 -21.32
N LYS A 63 -31.89 2.61 -20.85
CA LYS A 63 -30.85 3.55 -20.38
C LYS A 63 -30.15 3.04 -19.12
N ILE A 64 -30.91 2.48 -18.17
CA ILE A 64 -30.33 1.88 -16.95
C ILE A 64 -29.42 0.71 -17.33
N TYR A 65 -29.84 -0.15 -18.26
CA TYR A 65 -29.00 -1.26 -18.71
C TYR A 65 -27.70 -0.77 -19.38
N GLN A 66 -27.76 0.27 -20.21
CA GLN A 66 -26.57 0.86 -20.82
C GLN A 66 -25.61 1.43 -19.75
N ILE A 67 -26.14 2.07 -18.72
CA ILE A 67 -25.34 2.61 -17.60
C ILE A 67 -24.66 1.47 -16.85
N LEU A 68 -25.39 0.43 -16.48
CA LEU A 68 -24.84 -0.75 -15.79
C LEU A 68 -23.71 -1.40 -16.61
N LYS A 69 -23.93 -1.62 -17.91
CA LYS A 69 -22.92 -2.16 -18.81
C LYS A 69 -21.67 -1.28 -18.89
N THR A 70 -21.84 0.03 -18.85
CA THR A 70 -20.68 0.94 -18.87
C THR A 70 -19.95 0.95 -17.54
N ILE A 71 -20.67 0.83 -16.42
CA ILE A 71 -20.05 0.66 -15.10
C ILE A 71 -19.25 -0.64 -15.05
N GLU A 72 -19.79 -1.73 -15.58
CA GLU A 72 -19.06 -3.01 -15.65
C GLU A 72 -17.80 -2.90 -16.50
N ASN A 73 -17.91 -2.33 -17.70
CA ASN A 73 -16.76 -2.11 -18.58
C ASN A 73 -15.71 -1.20 -17.92
N ALA A 74 -16.16 -0.12 -17.25
CA ALA A 74 -15.28 0.79 -16.53
C ALA A 74 -14.57 0.09 -15.36
N LYS A 75 -15.29 -0.78 -14.63
CA LYS A 75 -14.72 -1.59 -13.56
C LYS A 75 -13.66 -2.56 -14.07
N GLU A 76 -13.96 -3.27 -15.16
CA GLU A 76 -13.01 -4.20 -15.80
C GLU A 76 -11.77 -3.47 -16.29
N GLN A 77 -11.93 -2.32 -16.95
CA GLN A 77 -10.81 -1.50 -17.42
C GLN A 77 -9.99 -0.97 -16.24
N PHE A 78 -10.65 -0.47 -15.18
CA PHE A 78 -9.98 -0.01 -13.98
C PHE A 78 -9.19 -1.14 -13.29
N GLN A 79 -9.77 -2.34 -13.17
CA GLN A 79 -9.09 -3.50 -12.60
C GLN A 79 -7.90 -3.94 -13.43
N LYS A 80 -7.95 -3.73 -14.75
CA LYS A 80 -6.86 -4.07 -15.68
C LYS A 80 -5.72 -3.06 -15.64
N ASP A 81 -6.05 -1.77 -15.51
CA ASP A 81 -5.07 -0.68 -15.55
C ASP A 81 -4.51 -0.34 -14.15
N TRP A 82 -5.21 -0.77 -13.09
CA TRP A 82 -4.81 -0.49 -11.72
C TRP A 82 -3.70 -1.43 -11.27
N LYS A 83 -2.53 -0.85 -11.04
CA LYS A 83 -1.40 -1.55 -10.44
C LYS A 83 -1.17 -1.08 -9.00
N ILE A 84 -0.88 -2.04 -8.12
CA ILE A 84 -0.50 -1.78 -6.73
C ILE A 84 0.93 -1.20 -6.74
N ARG A 85 1.13 -0.04 -6.12
CA ARG A 85 2.44 0.59 -5.98
C ARG A 85 3.14 0.09 -4.73
N VAL A 86 4.24 -0.62 -4.91
CA VAL A 86 5.06 -1.16 -3.82
C VAL A 86 6.39 -0.41 -3.80
N VAL A 87 6.69 0.25 -2.70
CA VAL A 87 7.94 0.98 -2.50
C VAL A 87 8.81 0.22 -1.52
N PHE A 88 10.01 -0.16 -1.96
CA PHE A 88 11.02 -0.79 -1.13
C PHE A 88 12.01 0.27 -0.64
N LEU A 89 12.07 0.46 0.67
CA LEU A 89 13.18 1.20 1.27
C LEU A 89 14.42 0.30 1.29
N ALA A 90 15.56 0.88 0.97
CA ALA A 90 16.85 0.19 1.07
C ALA A 90 17.91 1.19 1.55
N TYR A 91 18.79 0.78 2.45
CA TYR A 91 19.85 1.65 2.94
C TYR A 91 21.23 1.16 2.48
N SER A 92 21.47 -0.14 2.51
CA SER A 92 22.72 -0.76 2.07
C SER A 92 22.50 -1.69 0.87
N TYR A 93 23.28 -1.51 -0.16
CA TYR A 93 23.20 -2.29 -1.39
C TYR A 93 23.42 -3.78 -1.13
N SER A 94 24.45 -4.13 -0.34
CA SER A 94 24.73 -5.55 -0.04
C SER A 94 23.59 -6.20 0.73
N ARG A 95 23.02 -5.51 1.72
CA ARG A 95 21.87 -6.02 2.49
C ARG A 95 20.65 -6.24 1.62
N PHE A 96 20.37 -5.29 0.75
CA PHE A 96 19.26 -5.38 -0.19
C PHE A 96 19.40 -6.57 -1.13
N GLU A 97 20.60 -6.77 -1.72
CA GLU A 97 20.89 -7.89 -2.60
C GLU A 97 20.74 -9.25 -1.91
N GLU A 98 21.14 -9.34 -0.64
CA GLU A 98 21.06 -10.58 0.15
C GLU A 98 19.64 -10.93 0.62
N SER A 99 18.76 -9.93 0.77
CA SER A 99 17.46 -10.13 1.43
C SER A 99 16.26 -9.87 0.55
N LEU A 100 16.17 -8.69 -0.07
CA LEU A 100 14.96 -8.17 -0.70
C LEU A 100 15.00 -8.18 -2.24
N ALA A 101 16.18 -8.24 -2.84
CA ALA A 101 16.33 -8.08 -4.28
C ALA A 101 15.54 -9.11 -5.10
N ALA A 102 15.48 -10.36 -4.64
CA ALA A 102 14.76 -11.42 -5.34
C ALA A 102 13.22 -11.17 -5.35
N ASP A 103 12.68 -10.71 -4.24
CA ASP A 103 11.24 -10.42 -4.14
C ASP A 103 10.88 -9.12 -4.85
N PHE A 104 11.76 -8.11 -4.78
CA PHE A 104 11.65 -6.89 -5.59
C PHE A 104 11.59 -7.21 -7.08
N GLN A 105 12.49 -8.06 -7.57
CA GLN A 105 12.54 -8.45 -8.97
C GLN A 105 11.28 -9.21 -9.41
N LYS A 106 10.77 -10.13 -8.60
CA LYS A 106 9.50 -10.83 -8.89
C LYS A 106 8.31 -9.88 -9.01
N ILE A 107 8.27 -8.85 -8.16
CA ILE A 107 7.19 -7.86 -8.23
C ILE A 107 7.36 -6.99 -9.47
N LEU A 108 8.60 -6.59 -9.80
CA LEU A 108 8.92 -5.79 -10.98
C LEU A 108 8.56 -6.50 -12.29
N GLU A 109 8.72 -7.81 -12.36
CA GLU A 109 8.35 -8.65 -13.50
C GLU A 109 6.84 -8.94 -13.56
N GLY A 110 6.12 -8.67 -12.49
CA GLY A 110 4.68 -8.93 -12.39
C GLY A 110 3.83 -7.87 -13.10
N GLU A 111 2.67 -8.27 -13.61
CA GLU A 111 1.76 -7.36 -14.33
C GLU A 111 0.87 -6.52 -13.40
N LYS A 112 0.65 -6.97 -12.17
CA LYS A 112 -0.34 -6.37 -11.24
C LYS A 112 0.24 -5.36 -10.26
N MET A 113 1.56 -5.25 -10.18
CA MET A 113 2.24 -4.38 -9.23
C MET A 113 3.34 -3.59 -9.94
N ASP A 114 3.55 -2.36 -9.49
CA ASP A 114 4.70 -1.56 -9.87
C ASP A 114 5.64 -1.48 -8.66
N ALA A 115 6.87 -1.96 -8.81
CA ALA A 115 7.88 -1.92 -7.77
C ALA A 115 8.79 -0.70 -7.94
N TYR A 116 8.99 0.03 -6.85
CA TYR A 116 9.87 1.18 -6.78
C TYR A 116 10.92 0.95 -5.70
N LEU A 117 12.17 1.27 -6.01
CA LEU A 117 13.28 1.16 -5.07
C LEU A 117 13.67 2.58 -4.60
N LEU A 118 13.63 2.79 -3.30
CA LEU A 118 14.01 4.05 -2.66
C LEU A 118 15.20 3.84 -1.72
N PRO A 119 16.43 4.05 -2.21
CA PRO A 119 17.59 4.10 -1.33
C PRO A 119 17.49 5.29 -0.39
N VAL A 120 17.72 5.05 0.90
CA VAL A 120 17.61 6.06 1.95
C VAL A 120 18.94 6.23 2.70
N PRO A 121 19.24 7.43 3.20
CA PRO A 121 20.44 7.64 4.00
C PRO A 121 20.38 6.90 5.34
N TYR A 122 21.54 6.49 5.80
CA TYR A 122 21.74 5.88 7.11
C TYR A 122 23.06 6.35 7.74
N GLY A 123 23.29 5.98 8.95
CA GLY A 123 24.56 6.29 9.61
C GLY A 123 24.74 5.59 10.95
N PHE A 124 25.93 5.79 11.51
CA PHE A 124 26.29 5.27 12.81
C PHE A 124 26.24 6.37 13.87
N LYS A 125 25.71 6.05 15.05
CA LYS A 125 25.60 6.96 16.17
C LYS A 125 26.87 7.03 16.97
N ASN A 126 27.16 8.19 17.54
CA ASN A 126 28.20 8.39 18.53
C ASN A 126 27.66 8.01 19.94
N VAL A 127 28.51 8.12 20.95
CA VAL A 127 28.15 7.83 22.35
C VAL A 127 27.05 8.75 22.92
N LYS A 128 26.77 9.86 22.26
CA LYS A 128 25.67 10.78 22.61
C LYS A 128 24.37 10.47 21.86
N GLY A 129 24.38 9.44 20.99
CA GLY A 129 23.21 9.08 20.16
C GLY A 129 23.03 9.93 18.89
N GLU A 130 23.98 10.81 18.55
CA GLU A 130 23.94 11.63 17.35
C GLU A 130 24.53 10.88 16.14
N LEU A 131 23.98 11.05 14.95
CA LEU A 131 24.56 10.51 13.71
C LEU A 131 25.93 11.15 13.47
N ARG A 132 26.97 10.31 13.40
CA ARG A 132 28.33 10.75 13.12
C ARG A 132 28.55 11.08 11.66
N GLU A 133 28.03 10.21 10.81
CA GLU A 133 28.24 10.26 9.37
C GLU A 133 26.96 9.82 8.69
N ARG A 134 26.58 10.57 7.66
CA ARG A 134 25.43 10.23 6.82
C ARG A 134 25.96 9.53 5.58
N ILE A 135 25.62 8.25 5.45
CA ILE A 135 26.01 7.39 4.34
C ILE A 135 24.82 7.27 3.38
N TYR A 136 25.08 7.39 2.09
CA TYR A 136 24.08 7.17 1.05
C TYR A 136 24.65 6.37 -0.10
N GLU A 137 24.06 5.24 -0.39
CA GLU A 137 24.53 4.30 -1.41
C GLU A 137 23.77 4.36 -2.74
N GLY A 138 22.96 5.40 -2.97
CA GLY A 138 22.13 5.53 -4.18
C GLY A 138 22.91 5.36 -5.49
N LYS A 139 24.13 5.91 -5.57
CA LYS A 139 24.99 5.73 -6.76
C LYS A 139 25.38 4.26 -7.02
N ILE A 140 25.43 3.44 -5.98
CA ILE A 140 25.74 2.01 -6.11
C ILE A 140 24.49 1.29 -6.64
N PHE A 141 23.31 1.60 -6.07
CA PHE A 141 22.02 1.07 -6.53
C PHE A 141 21.74 1.42 -8.00
N GLN A 142 22.03 2.64 -8.43
CA GLN A 142 21.79 3.11 -9.81
C GLN A 142 22.55 2.30 -10.88
N LYS A 143 23.60 1.59 -10.51
CA LYS A 143 24.34 0.75 -11.46
C LYS A 143 23.53 -0.47 -11.91
N LYS A 144 22.55 -0.90 -11.15
CA LYS A 144 21.75 -2.12 -11.41
C LYS A 144 20.24 -1.86 -11.44
N TYR A 145 19.76 -0.86 -10.70
CA TYR A 145 18.33 -0.61 -10.51
C TYR A 145 17.94 0.80 -10.92
N GLN A 146 16.72 0.95 -11.41
CA GLN A 146 16.09 2.26 -11.45
C GLN A 146 15.63 2.60 -10.03
N ILE A 147 16.11 3.72 -9.51
CA ILE A 147 15.82 4.16 -8.14
C ILE A 147 15.03 5.46 -8.13
N LEU A 148 14.30 5.67 -7.03
CA LEU A 148 13.76 6.98 -6.68
C LEU A 148 14.84 7.79 -5.95
N ASP A 149 14.87 9.09 -6.19
CA ASP A 149 15.78 9.99 -5.52
C ASP A 149 15.14 10.55 -4.25
N TYR A 150 15.69 10.19 -3.09
CA TYR A 150 15.15 10.57 -1.79
C TYR A 150 15.17 12.07 -1.51
N GLU A 151 16.05 12.85 -2.17
CA GLU A 151 16.14 14.29 -1.96
C GLU A 151 15.03 15.07 -2.66
N SER A 152 14.60 14.59 -3.83
CA SER A 152 13.55 15.23 -4.65
C SER A 152 12.17 14.60 -4.45
N LEU A 153 12.11 13.42 -3.83
CA LEU A 153 10.86 12.66 -3.70
C LEU A 153 9.98 13.21 -2.58
N ASN A 154 8.74 13.52 -2.93
CA ASN A 154 7.67 13.66 -1.97
C ASN A 154 6.94 12.31 -1.80
N LEU A 155 7.11 11.64 -0.66
CA LEU A 155 6.48 10.36 -0.38
C LEU A 155 4.95 10.41 -0.45
N GLN A 156 4.35 11.53 -0.04
CA GLN A 156 2.89 11.69 -0.10
C GLN A 156 2.38 11.72 -1.55
N SER A 157 3.11 12.37 -2.47
CA SER A 157 2.73 12.40 -3.89
C SER A 157 2.96 11.08 -4.61
N LEU A 158 3.83 10.20 -4.08
CA LEU A 158 4.05 8.86 -4.62
C LEU A 158 2.86 7.94 -4.41
N GLN A 159 2.06 8.16 -3.36
CA GLN A 159 0.87 7.38 -3.01
C GLN A 159 1.12 5.86 -3.06
N ALA A 160 2.11 5.42 -2.30
CA ALA A 160 2.43 4.01 -2.16
C ALA A 160 1.25 3.26 -1.53
N ASP A 161 0.77 2.19 -2.17
CA ASP A 161 -0.20 1.28 -1.57
C ASP A 161 0.45 0.41 -0.49
N ILE A 162 1.73 0.08 -0.72
CA ILE A 162 2.55 -0.71 0.18
C ILE A 162 3.93 -0.07 0.27
N LEU A 163 4.43 0.11 1.49
CA LEU A 163 5.79 0.51 1.76
C LEU A 163 6.48 -0.60 2.56
N VAL A 164 7.62 -1.06 2.06
CA VAL A 164 8.41 -2.12 2.69
C VAL A 164 9.66 -1.52 3.31
N THR A 165 9.84 -1.71 4.62
CA THR A 165 11.04 -1.28 5.34
C THR A 165 11.84 -2.47 5.86
N PRO A 166 13.17 -2.51 5.64
CA PRO A 166 14.03 -3.54 6.20
C PRO A 166 14.41 -3.28 7.67
N VAL A 167 14.10 -2.09 8.18
CA VAL A 167 14.53 -1.63 9.50
C VAL A 167 13.32 -1.15 10.32
N ALA A 168 13.22 -1.64 11.54
CA ALA A 168 12.20 -1.26 12.52
C ALA A 168 12.79 -0.89 13.88
N PHE A 169 14.07 -0.52 13.91
CA PHE A 169 14.75 -0.09 15.14
C PHE A 169 14.32 1.31 15.60
N ASP A 170 13.97 2.16 14.64
CA ASP A 170 13.68 3.58 14.86
C ASP A 170 14.77 4.23 15.74
N TYR A 171 14.37 4.95 16.77
CA TYR A 171 15.28 5.68 17.65
C TYR A 171 16.04 4.80 18.67
N VAL A 172 15.63 3.53 18.89
CA VAL A 172 16.15 2.71 20.01
C VAL A 172 17.50 2.06 19.73
N ASN A 173 17.93 1.94 18.49
CA ASN A 173 19.25 1.36 18.20
C ASN A 173 20.35 2.37 18.61
N PRO A 174 21.26 2.01 19.53
CA PRO A 174 22.28 2.93 20.02
C PRO A 174 23.46 3.13 19.05
N VAL A 175 23.56 2.30 18.01
CA VAL A 175 24.72 2.27 17.11
C VAL A 175 24.38 2.72 15.70
N PHE A 176 23.20 2.36 15.23
CA PHE A 176 22.78 2.51 13.82
C PHE A 176 21.42 3.19 13.75
N SER A 177 21.21 4.01 12.74
CA SER A 177 19.91 4.59 12.41
C SER A 177 19.80 4.86 10.91
N LEU A 178 18.62 4.68 10.35
CA LEU A 178 18.25 5.38 9.12
C LEU A 178 18.18 6.89 9.41
N ASP A 179 18.09 7.70 8.36
CA ASP A 179 17.68 9.09 8.54
C ASP A 179 16.33 9.11 9.28
N PRO A 180 16.18 9.91 10.36
CA PRO A 180 14.99 9.91 11.21
C PRO A 180 13.66 10.21 10.48
N PHE A 181 13.72 10.75 9.27
CA PHE A 181 12.54 10.90 8.42
C PHE A 181 11.93 9.54 8.05
N TYR A 182 12.74 8.48 8.00
CA TYR A 182 12.32 7.12 7.62
C TYR A 182 12.05 6.21 8.82
N ASP A 183 11.92 6.77 10.02
CA ASP A 183 11.39 6.04 11.18
C ASP A 183 9.96 5.55 10.90
N THR A 184 9.62 4.35 11.34
CA THR A 184 8.38 3.67 10.97
C THR A 184 7.11 4.44 11.34
N ASN A 185 7.12 5.17 12.47
CA ASN A 185 6.01 6.01 12.87
C ASN A 185 5.73 7.16 11.88
N ARG A 186 6.76 7.67 11.21
CA ARG A 186 6.63 8.74 10.21
C ARG A 186 6.22 8.19 8.85
N ILE A 187 6.93 7.16 8.37
CA ILE A 187 6.65 6.61 7.04
C ILE A 187 5.28 5.93 6.96
N LYS A 188 4.72 5.49 8.10
CA LYS A 188 3.36 4.97 8.18
C LYS A 188 2.29 5.99 7.72
N GLU A 189 2.55 7.28 7.86
CA GLU A 189 1.63 8.34 7.43
C GLU A 189 1.47 8.40 5.89
N PHE A 190 2.42 7.85 5.13
CA PHE A 190 2.46 7.92 3.67
C PHE A 190 1.95 6.67 2.96
N THR A 191 1.54 5.64 3.71
CA THR A 191 1.05 4.39 3.12
C THR A 191 -0.07 3.77 3.96
N PRO A 192 -1.10 3.19 3.35
CA PRO A 192 -2.09 2.41 4.07
C PRO A 192 -1.49 1.10 4.65
N ASN A 193 -0.45 0.54 3.99
CA ASN A 193 0.16 -0.72 4.39
C ASN A 193 1.67 -0.57 4.53
N LEU A 194 2.15 -0.50 5.76
CA LEU A 194 3.58 -0.55 6.09
C LEU A 194 3.97 -1.98 6.44
N ILE A 195 4.92 -2.52 5.70
CA ILE A 195 5.43 -3.89 5.90
C ILE A 195 6.86 -3.83 6.43
N TYR A 196 7.10 -4.47 7.55
CA TYR A 196 8.45 -4.75 8.02
C TYR A 196 8.93 -6.07 7.42
N TYR A 197 10.04 -6.01 6.69
CA TYR A 197 10.72 -7.18 6.12
C TYR A 197 12.21 -7.10 6.47
N PRO A 198 12.63 -7.73 7.59
CA PRO A 198 13.98 -7.60 8.10
C PRO A 198 15.03 -8.10 7.09
N ASP A 199 16.11 -7.34 6.95
CA ASP A 199 17.28 -7.67 6.15
C ASP A 199 18.31 -8.55 6.89
N PHE A 200 17.92 -9.10 8.03
CA PHE A 200 18.74 -9.98 8.85
C PHE A 200 17.94 -11.17 9.35
N ILE A 201 18.64 -12.23 9.74
CA ILE A 201 18.02 -13.46 10.23
C ILE A 201 18.27 -13.60 11.72
N VAL A 202 17.18 -13.63 12.50
CA VAL A 202 17.22 -14.01 13.91
C VAL A 202 17.00 -15.53 14.01
N LYS A 203 17.99 -16.25 14.48
CA LYS A 203 17.84 -17.68 14.73
C LYS A 203 17.07 -17.92 16.02
N ARG A 204 16.25 -18.98 16.03
CA ARG A 204 15.61 -19.43 17.27
C ARG A 204 16.66 -19.82 18.30
N ALA A 205 16.50 -19.28 19.52
CA ALA A 205 17.30 -19.77 20.65
C ALA A 205 16.93 -21.21 20.98
N LYS A 206 17.91 -22.06 21.13
CA LYS A 206 17.72 -23.45 21.57
C LYS A 206 17.39 -23.48 23.06
N GLU A 207 16.77 -24.57 23.48
CA GLU A 207 16.51 -24.81 24.90
C GLU A 207 17.84 -24.83 25.69
N GLY A 208 17.93 -24.05 26.77
CA GLY A 208 19.19 -23.88 27.53
C GLY A 208 20.13 -22.78 27.01
N GLU A 209 19.88 -22.18 25.86
CA GLU A 209 20.68 -21.05 25.33
C GLU A 209 20.19 -19.69 25.87
N GLU A 210 20.27 -19.47 27.17
CA GLU A 210 19.79 -18.24 27.84
C GLU A 210 20.40 -16.96 27.25
N LYS A 211 21.69 -16.98 26.89
CA LYS A 211 22.37 -15.86 26.25
C LYS A 211 21.79 -15.52 24.88
N SER A 212 21.45 -16.52 24.10
CA SER A 212 20.83 -16.35 22.79
C SER A 212 19.42 -15.74 22.92
N LEU A 213 18.63 -16.26 23.86
CA LEU A 213 17.30 -15.72 24.18
C LEU A 213 17.37 -14.28 24.67
N TYR A 214 18.33 -13.98 25.56
CA TYR A 214 18.57 -12.63 26.06
C TYR A 214 18.92 -11.66 24.93
N ASN A 215 19.74 -12.07 23.96
CA ASN A 215 20.12 -11.24 22.82
C ASN A 215 18.95 -10.98 21.85
N GLN A 216 18.00 -11.89 21.73
CA GLN A 216 16.82 -11.73 20.87
C GLN A 216 15.99 -10.49 21.25
N ARG A 217 16.05 -10.00 22.47
CA ARG A 217 15.39 -8.76 22.94
C ARG A 217 15.80 -7.51 22.14
N TYR A 218 16.93 -7.52 21.48
CA TYR A 218 17.41 -6.40 20.66
C TYR A 218 16.92 -6.44 19.22
N TYR A 219 16.29 -7.55 18.79
CA TYR A 219 15.94 -7.80 17.41
C TYR A 219 14.46 -8.16 17.19
N ILE A 220 13.77 -8.62 18.23
CA ILE A 220 12.38 -9.07 18.12
C ILE A 220 11.39 -7.98 18.57
N PRO A 221 11.45 -7.46 19.81
CA PRO A 221 10.48 -6.46 20.27
C PRO A 221 10.89 -5.05 19.83
N LEU A 222 11.07 -4.86 18.53
CA LEU A 222 11.44 -3.57 17.98
C LEU A 222 10.24 -2.61 18.00
N PRO A 223 10.42 -1.33 18.40
CA PRO A 223 9.32 -0.37 18.49
C PRO A 223 8.67 -0.14 17.14
N GLY A 224 9.44 -0.13 16.07
CA GLY A 224 8.92 0.07 14.72
C GLY A 224 7.96 -1.02 14.25
N ILE A 225 8.04 -2.22 14.81
CA ILE A 225 7.08 -3.30 14.48
C ILE A 225 5.65 -2.91 14.90
N ALA A 226 5.49 -2.14 15.98
CA ALA A 226 4.18 -1.68 16.43
C ALA A 226 3.49 -0.71 15.45
N HIS A 227 4.25 -0.08 14.56
CA HIS A 227 3.73 0.82 13.52
C HIS A 227 3.47 0.10 12.20
N CYS A 228 3.98 -1.12 12.04
CA CYS A 228 3.81 -1.91 10.83
C CYS A 228 2.49 -2.69 10.86
N ASP A 229 1.81 -2.76 9.71
CA ASP A 229 0.58 -3.55 9.56
C ASP A 229 0.90 -5.04 9.41
N PHE A 230 2.06 -5.33 8.81
CA PHE A 230 2.51 -6.70 8.58
C PHE A 230 4.02 -6.82 8.84
N THR A 231 4.41 -8.02 9.29
CA THR A 231 5.82 -8.42 9.39
C THR A 231 6.02 -9.68 8.56
N ILE A 232 6.88 -9.60 7.55
CA ILE A 232 7.25 -10.74 6.72
C ILE A 232 8.56 -11.30 7.25
N LEU A 233 8.53 -12.53 7.71
CA LEU A 233 9.72 -13.23 8.18
C LEU A 233 10.18 -14.24 7.12
N PRO A 234 11.40 -14.10 6.58
CA PRO A 234 11.83 -14.84 5.39
C PRO A 234 12.05 -16.35 5.64
N LYS A 235 12.04 -16.80 6.90
CA LYS A 235 12.25 -18.19 7.28
C LYS A 235 11.31 -18.63 8.40
N GLU A 236 10.75 -19.83 8.28
CA GLU A 236 9.90 -20.45 9.31
C GLU A 236 10.60 -20.52 10.68
N ASP A 237 11.89 -20.82 10.71
CA ASP A 237 12.65 -20.86 11.97
C ASP A 237 12.73 -19.48 12.64
N MET A 238 12.75 -18.42 11.86
CA MET A 238 12.65 -17.06 12.36
C MET A 238 11.28 -16.77 12.97
N LEU A 239 10.20 -17.17 12.30
CA LEU A 239 8.84 -17.09 12.84
C LEU A 239 8.72 -17.82 14.17
N LYS A 240 9.22 -19.05 14.24
CA LYS A 240 9.26 -19.84 15.49
C LYS A 240 10.06 -19.12 16.59
N GLY A 241 11.13 -18.45 16.23
CA GLY A 241 11.92 -17.63 17.16
C GLY A 241 11.15 -16.43 17.71
N TYR A 242 10.45 -15.70 16.83
CA TYR A 242 9.58 -14.58 17.21
C TYR A 242 8.44 -15.04 18.12
N LEU A 243 7.68 -16.06 17.73
CA LEU A 243 6.59 -16.62 18.52
C LEU A 243 7.09 -17.10 19.90
N HIS A 244 8.25 -17.80 19.95
CA HIS A 244 8.82 -18.25 21.21
C HIS A 244 9.17 -17.08 22.13
N TYR A 245 9.78 -16.01 21.59
CA TYR A 245 10.12 -14.82 22.35
C TYR A 245 8.88 -14.12 22.90
N TRP A 246 7.86 -13.90 22.07
CA TRP A 246 6.61 -13.25 22.47
C TRP A 246 5.83 -14.04 23.51
N ARG A 247 5.72 -15.38 23.33
CA ARG A 247 5.10 -16.29 24.31
C ARG A 247 5.76 -16.19 25.68
N LYS A 248 7.09 -16.16 25.69
CA LYS A 248 7.85 -16.20 26.95
C LYS A 248 7.88 -14.85 27.68
N ASN A 249 7.91 -13.73 26.94
CA ASN A 249 8.26 -12.45 27.52
C ASN A 249 7.12 -11.42 27.51
N VAL A 250 6.09 -11.56 26.66
CA VAL A 250 5.09 -10.53 26.45
C VAL A 250 3.66 -11.01 26.64
N PHE A 251 3.33 -12.21 26.18
CA PHE A 251 1.97 -12.73 26.24
C PHE A 251 1.83 -13.82 27.30
N SER A 252 0.71 -13.80 28.05
CA SER A 252 0.28 -14.99 28.80
C SER A 252 -0.19 -16.08 27.83
N GLN A 253 -0.01 -17.35 28.17
CA GLN A 253 -0.33 -18.49 27.30
C GLN A 253 -1.72 -18.43 26.62
N ALA A 254 -2.71 -17.84 27.28
CA ALA A 254 -4.08 -17.72 26.77
C ALA A 254 -4.25 -16.83 25.52
N ASN A 255 -3.31 -15.93 25.23
CA ASN A 255 -3.45 -14.97 24.12
C ASN A 255 -2.73 -15.36 22.84
N VAL A 256 -1.92 -16.41 22.85
CA VAL A 256 -1.08 -16.79 21.70
C VAL A 256 -1.73 -17.89 20.84
N GLU A 257 -2.63 -18.70 21.42
CA GLU A 257 -3.36 -19.75 20.68
C GLU A 257 -4.33 -19.19 19.61
N SER A 258 -4.61 -17.88 19.64
CA SER A 258 -5.47 -17.23 18.64
C SER A 258 -4.72 -16.75 17.38
N TYR A 259 -3.42 -16.97 17.28
CA TYR A 259 -2.59 -16.50 16.15
C TYR A 259 -1.93 -17.64 15.35
N GLU A 260 -2.27 -18.89 15.62
CA GLU A 260 -1.99 -20.05 14.80
C GLU A 260 -3.18 -20.32 13.86
#